data_0c843c299981233ec69aa746bed06bbc
#
_entry.id   0c843c299981233ec69aa746bed06bbc
#
_cell.length_a   1.000
_cell.length_b   1.000
_cell.length_c   1.000
_cell.angle_alpha   90.00
_cell.angle_beta   90.00
_cell.angle_gamma   90.00
#
_symmetry.space_group_name_H-M   'P 1'
#
loop_
_entity.id
_entity.type
_entity.pdbx_description
1 polymer ?
#
loop_
_entity_poly.entity_id
_entity_poly.type
_entity_poly.pdbx_seq_one_letter_code
_entity_poly.pdbx_strand_id
1 'polypeptide(L)'
;EDDGLPYAQESRGLGDVYKRQHHWMNEESIAVSDRIWAVNRLPKVIQASYARNREEFVARFGDLVGKEKMQVIDDAQGRLEDLLAPLARDPWTLLHGDYRLDNIMFRSNGEIVVIDYQLLCKGRPGWDVAYFITTALSADHKSEEETMLKHYHETLLRAGITNYSFEELVDDVELTKLLLAHRLVGSRDAFDTELQNSDETFVDVVVKRVVGWI
;
A
#
# COMPACT_ATOMS: atom_id res chain seq x y z
N GLU A 1 -17.73 16.34 8.42
CA GLU A 1 -18.86 15.70 7.75
C GLU A 1 -18.46 14.25 7.53
N ASP A 2 -19.34 13.35 7.95
CA ASP A 2 -19.14 11.91 7.87
C ASP A 2 -19.34 11.52 6.39
N ASP A 3 -18.25 11.25 5.68
CA ASP A 3 -18.26 11.03 4.21
C ASP A 3 -18.90 9.68 3.81
N GLY A 4 -19.67 9.08 4.72
CA GLY A 4 -20.37 7.82 4.48
C GLY A 4 -19.49 6.58 4.46
N LEU A 5 -18.21 6.71 4.80
CA LEU A 5 -17.34 5.57 5.03
C LEU A 5 -17.50 5.05 6.46
N PRO A 6 -17.47 3.72 6.67
CA PRO A 6 -17.89 3.10 7.93
C PRO A 6 -16.99 3.43 9.13
N TYR A 7 -15.80 3.97 8.88
CA TYR A 7 -14.83 4.27 9.93
C TYR A 7 -14.26 5.69 9.77
N ALA A 8 -14.55 6.56 10.74
CA ALA A 8 -14.16 7.97 10.68
C ALA A 8 -12.62 8.19 10.64
N GLN A 9 -11.82 7.31 11.23
CA GLN A 9 -10.36 7.42 11.22
C GLN A 9 -9.77 6.95 9.88
N GLU A 10 -10.25 5.82 9.37
CA GLU A 10 -9.86 5.26 8.08
C GLU A 10 -10.27 6.17 6.93
N SER A 11 -11.47 6.73 6.99
CA SER A 11 -11.98 7.73 6.08
C SER A 11 -11.07 8.97 6.04
N ARG A 12 -10.63 9.46 7.22
CA ARG A 12 -9.68 10.58 7.31
C ARG A 12 -8.30 10.21 6.75
N GLY A 13 -7.81 9.00 7.03
CA GLY A 13 -6.54 8.52 6.48
C GLY A 13 -6.55 8.50 4.96
N LEU A 14 -7.59 7.97 4.33
CA LEU A 14 -7.76 7.96 2.88
C LEU A 14 -7.90 9.39 2.33
N GLY A 15 -8.61 10.27 3.04
CA GLY A 15 -8.72 11.68 2.70
C GLY A 15 -7.39 12.42 2.72
N ASP A 16 -6.45 12.06 3.61
CA ASP A 16 -5.11 12.64 3.63
C ASP A 16 -4.24 12.14 2.46
N VAL A 17 -4.36 10.86 2.08
CA VAL A 17 -3.66 10.32 0.89
C VAL A 17 -3.95 11.19 -0.33
N TYR A 18 -5.22 11.45 -0.66
CA TYR A 18 -5.54 12.22 -1.86
C TYR A 18 -5.06 13.66 -1.79
N LYS A 19 -5.12 14.32 -0.60
CA LYS A 19 -4.67 15.72 -0.43
C LYS A 19 -3.19 15.89 -0.75
N ARG A 20 -2.37 14.92 -0.39
CA ARG A 20 -0.96 14.93 -0.74
C ARG A 20 -0.72 14.56 -2.19
N GLN A 21 -1.40 13.53 -2.68
CA GLN A 21 -1.16 13.00 -4.01
C GLN A 21 -1.63 13.93 -5.11
N HIS A 22 -2.82 14.58 -5.00
CA HIS A 22 -3.31 15.48 -6.04
C HIS A 22 -2.39 16.67 -6.28
N HIS A 23 -1.76 17.19 -5.22
CA HIS A 23 -0.81 18.29 -5.34
C HIS A 23 0.32 17.95 -6.31
N TRP A 24 0.92 16.77 -6.14
CA TRP A 24 2.03 16.33 -6.99
C TRP A 24 1.61 15.91 -8.39
N MET A 25 0.37 15.49 -8.61
CA MET A 25 -0.15 15.17 -9.92
C MET A 25 -0.46 16.41 -10.77
N ASN A 26 -0.68 17.58 -10.14
CA ASN A 26 -1.03 18.83 -10.82
C ASN A 26 0.16 19.74 -11.10
N GLU A 27 1.29 19.54 -10.47
CA GLU A 27 2.42 20.44 -10.63
C GLU A 27 3.35 20.04 -11.75
N GLU A 28 3.50 20.92 -12.76
CA GLU A 28 4.53 20.84 -13.79
C GLU A 28 5.95 20.99 -13.22
N SER A 29 6.08 21.58 -12.03
CA SER A 29 7.34 21.98 -11.44
C SER A 29 8.11 20.87 -10.76
N ILE A 30 8.03 19.65 -11.27
CA ILE A 30 8.74 18.58 -10.63
C ILE A 30 10.22 18.54 -11.08
N ALA A 31 10.89 19.65 -10.97
CA ALA A 31 12.35 19.71 -10.97
C ALA A 31 13.00 18.82 -9.90
N VAL A 32 12.20 18.34 -8.94
CA VAL A 32 12.60 17.37 -7.91
C VAL A 32 12.43 15.93 -8.39
N SER A 33 11.66 15.69 -9.45
CA SER A 33 11.28 14.34 -9.90
C SER A 33 12.47 13.45 -10.24
N ASP A 34 13.52 14.03 -10.83
CA ASP A 34 14.72 13.28 -11.22
C ASP A 34 15.60 12.89 -10.03
N ARG A 35 15.35 13.49 -8.87
CA ARG A 35 16.05 13.18 -7.62
C ARG A 35 15.31 12.21 -6.72
N ILE A 36 14.02 11.96 -7.01
CA ILE A 36 13.19 11.04 -6.24
C ILE A 36 13.18 9.69 -6.95
N TRP A 37 13.43 8.64 -6.20
CA TRP A 37 13.42 7.27 -6.69
C TRP A 37 12.02 6.86 -7.15
N ALA A 38 11.94 6.11 -8.25
CA ALA A 38 10.69 5.49 -8.65
C ALA A 38 10.40 4.23 -7.80
N VAL A 39 9.12 3.89 -7.66
CA VAL A 39 8.65 2.74 -6.86
C VAL A 39 9.25 1.40 -7.30
N ASN A 40 9.65 1.29 -8.56
CA ASN A 40 10.28 0.10 -9.14
C ASN A 40 11.79 -0.01 -8.90
N ARG A 41 12.35 0.82 -8.04
CA ARG A 41 13.77 0.70 -7.69
C ARG A 41 14.04 -0.59 -6.90
N LEU A 42 15.26 -1.13 -7.06
CA LEU A 42 15.80 -2.23 -6.28
C LEU A 42 15.02 -3.58 -6.35
N PRO A 43 14.41 -3.98 -7.50
CA PRO A 43 13.70 -5.24 -7.57
C PRO A 43 14.58 -6.44 -7.20
N LYS A 44 15.84 -6.44 -7.57
CA LYS A 44 16.80 -7.52 -7.24
C LYS A 44 17.06 -7.65 -5.73
N VAL A 45 17.05 -6.54 -4.99
CA VAL A 45 17.21 -6.56 -3.52
C VAL A 45 15.97 -7.18 -2.88
N ILE A 46 14.77 -6.81 -3.36
CA ILE A 46 13.51 -7.38 -2.90
C ILE A 46 13.45 -8.87 -3.21
N GLN A 47 13.83 -9.29 -4.42
CA GLN A 47 13.92 -10.70 -4.81
C GLN A 47 14.89 -11.50 -3.94
N ALA A 48 16.05 -10.94 -3.62
CA ALA A 48 17.04 -11.59 -2.76
C ALA A 48 16.53 -11.76 -1.32
N SER A 49 15.83 -10.75 -0.78
CA SER A 49 15.19 -10.82 0.54
C SER A 49 14.08 -11.87 0.56
N TYR A 50 13.25 -11.92 -0.48
CA TYR A 50 12.22 -12.95 -0.63
C TYR A 50 12.83 -14.35 -0.59
N ALA A 51 13.80 -14.62 -1.45
CA ALA A 51 14.43 -15.95 -1.54
C ALA A 51 15.05 -16.41 -0.20
N ARG A 52 15.63 -15.47 0.55
CA ARG A 52 16.23 -15.75 1.85
C ARG A 52 15.21 -16.11 2.93
N ASN A 53 14.07 -15.43 2.95
CA ASN A 53 13.12 -15.49 4.06
C ASN A 53 11.91 -16.42 3.78
N ARG A 54 11.74 -16.88 2.54
CA ARG A 54 10.55 -17.62 2.11
C ARG A 54 10.29 -18.89 2.91
N GLU A 55 11.31 -19.71 3.16
CA GLU A 55 11.16 -20.97 3.88
C GLU A 55 10.61 -20.75 5.28
N GLU A 56 11.16 -19.80 5.99
CA GLU A 56 10.74 -19.47 7.34
C GLU A 56 9.36 -18.79 7.36
N PHE A 57 9.05 -17.91 6.39
CA PHE A 57 7.71 -17.35 6.23
C PHE A 57 6.67 -18.44 6.04
N VAL A 58 6.92 -19.40 5.15
CA VAL A 58 6.00 -20.54 4.91
C VAL A 58 5.86 -21.43 6.15
N ALA A 59 6.94 -21.66 6.90
CA ALA A 59 6.87 -22.43 8.14
C ALA A 59 5.97 -21.75 9.20
N ARG A 60 5.95 -20.43 9.25
CA ARG A 60 5.14 -19.67 10.22
C ARG A 60 3.73 -19.37 9.72
N PHE A 61 3.57 -18.98 8.46
CA PHE A 61 2.33 -18.46 7.92
C PHE A 61 1.70 -19.31 6.82
N GLY A 62 2.33 -20.40 6.41
CA GLY A 62 1.87 -21.20 5.28
C GLY A 62 0.43 -21.72 5.40
N ASP A 63 0.01 -22.11 6.61
CA ASP A 63 -1.37 -22.56 6.84
C ASP A 63 -2.39 -21.39 6.76
N LEU A 64 -1.99 -20.21 7.23
CA LEU A 64 -2.81 -18.98 7.18
C LEU A 64 -2.96 -18.49 5.73
N VAL A 65 -1.86 -18.46 4.98
CA VAL A 65 -1.84 -17.97 3.59
C VAL A 65 -2.55 -18.94 2.66
N GLY A 66 -2.32 -20.23 2.85
CA GLY A 66 -2.80 -21.28 1.99
C GLY A 66 -1.96 -21.47 0.72
N LYS A 67 -2.00 -22.69 0.16
CA LYS A 67 -1.13 -23.08 -0.97
C LYS A 67 -1.40 -22.27 -2.24
N GLU A 68 -2.65 -21.97 -2.54
CA GLU A 68 -3.03 -21.26 -3.76
C GLU A 68 -2.48 -19.84 -3.76
N LYS A 69 -2.69 -19.10 -2.67
CA LYS A 69 -2.15 -17.73 -2.53
C LYS A 69 -0.63 -17.71 -2.50
N MET A 70 0.00 -18.68 -1.79
CA MET A 70 1.46 -18.80 -1.82
C MET A 70 2.00 -19.02 -3.23
N GLN A 71 1.33 -19.82 -4.06
CA GLN A 71 1.74 -20.02 -5.46
C GLN A 71 1.69 -18.70 -6.24
N VAL A 72 0.62 -17.92 -6.09
CA VAL A 72 0.50 -16.61 -6.75
C VAL A 72 1.62 -15.64 -6.31
N ILE A 73 1.94 -15.64 -5.01
CA ILE A 73 3.02 -14.83 -4.45
C ILE A 73 4.40 -15.29 -4.97
N ASP A 74 4.62 -16.61 -5.04
CA ASP A 74 5.85 -17.21 -5.57
C ASP A 74 6.04 -16.90 -7.07
N ASP A 75 4.97 -16.96 -7.86
CA ASP A 75 5.00 -16.64 -9.29
C ASP A 75 5.37 -15.16 -9.56
N ALA A 76 5.05 -14.26 -8.63
CA ALA A 76 5.47 -12.86 -8.72
C ALA A 76 6.99 -12.68 -8.58
N GLN A 77 7.69 -13.58 -7.87
CA GLN A 77 9.13 -13.48 -7.61
C GLN A 77 9.98 -13.36 -8.89
N GLY A 78 9.66 -14.17 -9.91
CA GLY A 78 10.38 -14.16 -11.19
C GLY A 78 10.02 -13.00 -12.12
N ARG A 79 8.96 -12.26 -11.81
CA ARG A 79 8.36 -11.22 -12.67
C ARG A 79 8.33 -9.84 -12.02
N LEU A 80 9.06 -9.65 -10.92
CA LEU A 80 8.95 -8.47 -10.08
C LEU A 80 9.26 -7.16 -10.84
N GLU A 81 10.22 -7.18 -11.79
CA GLU A 81 10.53 -6.01 -12.63
C GLU A 81 9.33 -5.66 -13.52
N ASP A 82 8.71 -6.64 -14.16
CA ASP A 82 7.56 -6.45 -15.04
C ASP A 82 6.32 -5.98 -14.25
N LEU A 83 6.12 -6.52 -13.03
CA LEU A 83 5.00 -6.16 -12.17
C LEU A 83 5.15 -4.74 -11.57
N LEU A 84 6.36 -4.30 -11.31
CA LEU A 84 6.63 -2.95 -10.78
C LEU A 84 6.64 -1.87 -11.87
N ALA A 85 6.93 -2.22 -13.13
CA ALA A 85 7.05 -1.26 -14.22
C ALA A 85 5.76 -0.42 -14.45
N PRO A 86 4.55 -0.99 -14.47
CA PRO A 86 3.32 -0.22 -14.61
C PRO A 86 3.13 0.84 -13.52
N LEU A 87 3.56 0.56 -12.29
CA LEU A 87 3.40 1.45 -11.15
C LEU A 87 4.41 2.61 -11.11
N ALA A 88 5.42 2.59 -11.98
CA ALA A 88 6.45 3.62 -12.08
C ALA A 88 6.23 4.61 -13.23
N ARG A 89 5.12 4.49 -13.98
CA ARG A 89 4.78 5.34 -15.14
C ARG A 89 3.84 6.50 -14.80
N ASP A 90 3.67 7.44 -15.69
CA ASP A 90 2.67 8.50 -15.60
C ASP A 90 1.21 7.95 -15.63
N PRO A 91 0.28 8.65 -14.99
CA PRO A 91 0.47 9.78 -14.11
C PRO A 91 1.06 9.31 -12.78
N TRP A 92 2.09 9.98 -12.30
CA TRP A 92 2.70 9.63 -11.02
C TRP A 92 2.48 10.73 -9.98
N THR A 93 2.66 10.36 -8.73
CA THR A 93 2.61 11.24 -7.58
C THR A 93 3.76 10.94 -6.63
N LEU A 94 3.91 11.76 -5.60
CA LEU A 94 4.79 11.47 -4.48
C LEU A 94 4.10 10.47 -3.56
N LEU A 95 4.69 9.29 -3.45
CA LEU A 95 4.24 8.23 -2.58
C LEU A 95 4.95 8.30 -1.22
N HIS A 96 4.23 8.01 -0.17
CA HIS A 96 4.81 7.74 1.15
C HIS A 96 5.63 6.44 1.12
N GLY A 97 5.12 5.44 0.41
CA GLY A 97 5.76 4.14 0.21
C GLY A 97 5.57 3.14 1.36
N ASP A 98 5.07 3.61 2.53
CA ASP A 98 4.74 2.81 3.72
C ASP A 98 3.53 3.43 4.44
N TYR A 99 2.44 3.66 3.70
CA TYR A 99 1.27 4.39 4.20
C TYR A 99 0.33 3.50 5.01
N ARG A 100 0.65 3.27 6.27
CA ARG A 100 -0.09 2.44 7.23
C ARG A 100 -0.47 3.22 8.47
N LEU A 101 -1.43 2.72 9.26
CA LEU A 101 -1.96 3.43 10.44
C LEU A 101 -0.87 3.79 11.46
N ASP A 102 0.15 2.97 11.63
CA ASP A 102 1.26 3.25 12.56
C ASP A 102 2.05 4.50 12.19
N ASN A 103 2.02 4.89 10.91
CA ASN A 103 2.66 6.09 10.39
C ASN A 103 1.71 7.28 10.31
N ILE A 104 0.50 7.16 10.87
CA ILE A 104 -0.55 8.19 10.85
C ILE A 104 -0.94 8.54 12.28
N MET A 105 -0.72 9.79 12.66
CA MET A 105 -1.09 10.31 13.97
C MET A 105 -2.34 11.19 13.85
N PHE A 106 -3.35 10.90 14.65
CA PHE A 106 -4.58 11.67 14.74
C PHE A 106 -4.52 12.59 15.95
N ARG A 107 -4.53 13.90 15.72
CA ARG A 107 -4.56 14.90 16.78
C ARG A 107 -5.98 15.12 17.29
N SER A 108 -6.12 15.60 18.54
CA SER A 108 -7.41 15.89 19.16
C SER A 108 -8.24 16.96 18.43
N ASN A 109 -7.59 17.85 17.68
CA ASN A 109 -8.25 18.85 16.82
C ASN A 109 -8.70 18.30 15.46
N GLY A 110 -8.52 17.00 15.20
CA GLY A 110 -8.87 16.34 13.94
C GLY A 110 -7.80 16.41 12.85
N GLU A 111 -6.66 17.04 13.12
CA GLU A 111 -5.54 17.02 12.17
C GLU A 111 -4.89 15.65 12.08
N ILE A 112 -4.45 15.31 10.86
CA ILE A 112 -3.67 14.12 10.57
C ILE A 112 -2.21 14.54 10.35
N VAL A 113 -1.31 13.85 11.03
CA VAL A 113 0.14 13.99 10.84
C VAL A 113 0.70 12.67 10.37
N VAL A 114 1.27 12.66 9.18
CA VAL A 114 1.95 11.49 8.63
C VAL A 114 3.44 11.59 8.95
N ILE A 115 4.01 10.51 9.43
CA ILE A 115 5.41 10.39 9.86
C ILE A 115 6.12 9.27 9.09
N ASP A 116 7.43 9.18 9.24
CA ASP A 116 8.26 8.09 8.69
C ASP A 116 8.28 8.01 7.15
N TYR A 117 8.76 9.07 6.52
CA TYR A 117 8.94 9.17 5.07
C TYR A 117 10.21 8.48 4.52
N GLN A 118 10.77 7.51 5.23
CA GLN A 118 12.00 6.82 4.83
C GLN A 118 11.91 6.08 3.48
N LEU A 119 10.68 5.71 3.07
CA LEU A 119 10.40 5.02 1.81
C LEU A 119 9.83 5.92 0.73
N LEU A 120 9.94 7.25 0.93
CA LEU A 120 9.46 8.24 -0.03
C LEU A 120 9.96 7.92 -1.44
N CYS A 121 9.02 7.84 -2.38
CA CYS A 121 9.32 7.55 -3.77
C CYS A 121 8.25 8.16 -4.69
N LYS A 122 8.44 8.06 -6.00
CA LYS A 122 7.42 8.42 -6.99
C LYS A 122 6.83 7.18 -7.63
N GLY A 123 5.54 7.23 -7.91
CA GLY A 123 4.83 6.15 -8.59
C GLY A 123 3.34 6.43 -8.74
N ARG A 124 2.61 5.44 -9.19
CA ARG A 124 1.17 5.52 -9.41
C ARG A 124 0.41 5.65 -8.08
N PRO A 125 -0.63 6.50 -8.02
CA PRO A 125 -1.36 6.80 -6.78
C PRO A 125 -1.91 5.57 -6.05
N GLY A 126 -2.33 4.55 -6.78
CA GLY A 126 -2.90 3.31 -6.23
C GLY A 126 -1.99 2.58 -5.25
N TRP A 127 -0.66 2.83 -5.27
CA TRP A 127 0.28 2.23 -4.32
C TRP A 127 -0.05 2.55 -2.86
N ASP A 128 -0.09 3.84 -2.49
CA ASP A 128 -0.38 4.22 -1.09
C ASP A 128 -1.82 3.87 -0.69
N VAL A 129 -2.76 3.93 -1.64
CA VAL A 129 -4.16 3.52 -1.42
C VAL A 129 -4.25 2.05 -1.07
N ALA A 130 -3.62 1.16 -1.86
CA ALA A 130 -3.58 -0.27 -1.57
C ALA A 130 -2.85 -0.55 -0.25
N TYR A 131 -1.75 0.14 0.00
CA TYR A 131 -0.99 0.00 1.24
C TYR A 131 -1.87 0.29 2.45
N PHE A 132 -2.60 1.41 2.41
CA PHE A 132 -3.52 1.78 3.49
C PHE A 132 -4.64 0.76 3.65
N ILE A 133 -5.38 0.42 2.59
CA ILE A 133 -6.49 -0.52 2.64
C ILE A 133 -6.05 -1.87 3.23
N THR A 134 -4.96 -2.45 2.72
CA THR A 134 -4.53 -3.79 3.12
C THR A 134 -3.90 -3.86 4.51
N THR A 135 -3.31 -2.78 5.01
CA THR A 135 -2.64 -2.78 6.32
C THR A 135 -3.50 -2.20 7.43
N ALA A 136 -4.40 -1.27 7.10
CA ALA A 136 -5.27 -0.60 8.07
C ALA A 136 -6.58 -1.36 8.30
N LEU A 137 -7.15 -1.97 7.26
CA LEU A 137 -8.47 -2.59 7.31
C LEU A 137 -8.40 -4.12 7.38
N SER A 138 -9.36 -4.70 8.10
CA SER A 138 -9.62 -6.14 8.07
C SER A 138 -10.24 -6.53 6.72
N ALA A 139 -9.99 -7.76 6.26
CA ALA A 139 -10.59 -8.31 5.04
C ALA A 139 -12.13 -8.42 5.08
N ASP A 140 -12.74 -8.28 6.26
CA ASP A 140 -14.21 -8.20 6.41
C ASP A 140 -14.80 -6.99 5.68
N HIS A 141 -13.98 -5.96 5.40
CA HIS A 141 -14.36 -4.75 4.66
C HIS A 141 -14.17 -4.85 3.15
N LYS A 142 -13.86 -6.03 2.59
CA LYS A 142 -13.72 -6.23 1.15
C LYS A 142 -14.94 -5.78 0.33
N SER A 143 -16.14 -5.95 0.88
CA SER A 143 -17.38 -5.51 0.21
C SER A 143 -17.48 -3.99 0.07
N GLU A 144 -16.69 -3.23 0.80
CA GLU A 144 -16.67 -1.76 0.81
C GLU A 144 -15.54 -1.17 -0.04
N GLU A 145 -14.62 -2.02 -0.50
CA GLU A 145 -13.43 -1.59 -1.25
C GLU A 145 -13.79 -0.75 -2.47
N GLU A 146 -14.72 -1.21 -3.29
CA GLU A 146 -15.14 -0.47 -4.49
C GLU A 146 -15.69 0.92 -4.13
N THR A 147 -16.43 1.04 -3.03
CA THR A 147 -16.95 2.31 -2.52
C THR A 147 -15.82 3.24 -2.09
N MET A 148 -14.82 2.71 -1.38
CA MET A 148 -13.64 3.48 -0.96
C MET A 148 -12.82 3.96 -2.17
N LEU A 149 -12.59 3.10 -3.16
CA LEU A 149 -11.86 3.45 -4.37
C LEU A 149 -12.62 4.49 -5.21
N LYS A 150 -13.95 4.36 -5.32
CA LYS A 150 -14.79 5.38 -5.99
C LYS A 150 -14.69 6.72 -5.31
N HIS A 151 -14.82 6.76 -3.98
CA HIS A 151 -14.70 7.98 -3.20
C HIS A 151 -13.34 8.65 -3.39
N TYR A 152 -12.26 7.88 -3.33
CA TYR A 152 -10.92 8.37 -3.60
C TYR A 152 -10.79 8.96 -5.00
N HIS A 153 -11.22 8.23 -6.04
CA HIS A 153 -11.14 8.66 -7.44
C HIS A 153 -11.99 9.91 -7.72
N GLU A 154 -13.22 9.96 -7.23
CA GLU A 154 -14.08 11.14 -7.34
C GLU A 154 -13.46 12.38 -6.69
N THR A 155 -12.69 12.17 -5.62
CA THR A 155 -12.01 13.26 -4.94
C THR A 155 -10.82 13.78 -5.77
N LEU A 156 -10.08 12.90 -6.47
CA LEU A 156 -9.09 13.30 -7.46
C LEU A 156 -9.73 14.09 -8.61
N LEU A 157 -10.87 13.63 -9.13
CA LEU A 157 -11.60 14.34 -10.19
C LEU A 157 -12.04 15.74 -9.74
N ARG A 158 -12.56 15.89 -8.50
CA ARG A 158 -12.92 17.20 -7.93
C ARG A 158 -11.70 18.12 -7.77
N ALA A 159 -10.52 17.57 -7.58
CA ALA A 159 -9.26 18.30 -7.54
C ALA A 159 -8.66 18.61 -8.92
N GLY A 160 -9.35 18.21 -10.03
CA GLY A 160 -8.93 18.49 -11.40
C GLY A 160 -8.01 17.43 -12.01
N ILE A 161 -7.78 16.30 -11.35
CA ILE A 161 -7.01 15.18 -11.89
C ILE A 161 -7.92 14.36 -12.80
N THR A 162 -7.72 14.45 -14.12
CA THR A 162 -8.56 13.77 -15.13
C THR A 162 -7.79 12.76 -15.97
N ASN A 163 -6.50 12.69 -15.81
CA ASN A 163 -5.59 11.81 -16.56
C ASN A 163 -5.28 10.48 -15.84
N TYR A 164 -6.12 10.09 -14.88
CA TYR A 164 -6.03 8.85 -14.13
C TYR A 164 -7.44 8.26 -14.00
N SER A 165 -7.74 7.20 -14.72
CA SER A 165 -9.07 6.61 -14.74
C SER A 165 -9.36 5.74 -13.51
N PHE A 166 -10.63 5.46 -13.25
CA PHE A 166 -11.02 4.55 -12.17
C PHE A 166 -10.52 3.11 -12.42
N GLU A 167 -10.56 2.67 -13.68
CA GLU A 167 -10.00 1.36 -14.07
C GLU A 167 -8.50 1.27 -13.74
N GLU A 168 -7.73 2.31 -14.10
CA GLU A 168 -6.31 2.36 -13.77
C GLU A 168 -6.05 2.34 -12.27
N LEU A 169 -6.88 3.02 -11.47
CA LEU A 169 -6.78 2.95 -10.00
C LEU A 169 -7.01 1.53 -9.50
N VAL A 170 -8.05 0.84 -9.98
CA VAL A 170 -8.35 -0.53 -9.59
C VAL A 170 -7.19 -1.47 -9.95
N ASP A 171 -6.68 -1.38 -11.18
CA ASP A 171 -5.56 -2.21 -11.64
C ASP A 171 -4.29 -1.96 -10.80
N ASP A 172 -3.97 -0.70 -10.50
CA ASP A 172 -2.82 -0.34 -9.67
C ASP A 172 -2.97 -0.86 -8.24
N VAL A 173 -4.18 -0.83 -7.67
CA VAL A 173 -4.49 -1.34 -6.32
C VAL A 173 -4.34 -2.85 -6.28
N GLU A 174 -4.94 -3.59 -7.23
CA GLU A 174 -4.85 -5.05 -7.29
C GLU A 174 -3.40 -5.52 -7.47
N LEU A 175 -2.66 -4.87 -8.37
CA LEU A 175 -1.25 -5.17 -8.57
C LEU A 175 -0.42 -4.89 -7.31
N THR A 176 -0.71 -3.79 -6.62
CA THR A 176 0.00 -3.42 -5.40
C THR A 176 -0.30 -4.39 -4.26
N LYS A 177 -1.54 -4.87 -4.10
CA LYS A 177 -1.88 -5.90 -3.11
C LYS A 177 -0.98 -7.14 -3.26
N LEU A 178 -0.82 -7.65 -4.48
CA LEU A 178 0.07 -8.77 -4.77
C LEU A 178 1.53 -8.45 -4.41
N LEU A 179 2.01 -7.26 -4.78
CA LEU A 179 3.37 -6.82 -4.48
C LEU A 179 3.62 -6.64 -2.98
N LEU A 180 2.62 -6.19 -2.22
CA LEU A 180 2.70 -6.10 -0.76
C LEU A 180 2.76 -7.48 -0.11
N ALA A 181 1.94 -8.43 -0.57
CA ALA A 181 2.00 -9.81 -0.10
C ALA A 181 3.37 -10.45 -0.40
N HIS A 182 3.91 -10.24 -1.60
CA HIS A 182 5.27 -10.66 -1.95
C HIS A 182 6.32 -9.98 -1.04
N ARG A 183 6.19 -8.68 -0.78
CA ARG A 183 7.12 -7.93 0.06
C ARG A 183 7.14 -8.41 1.51
N LEU A 184 5.98 -8.82 2.07
CA LEU A 184 5.89 -9.35 3.42
C LEU A 184 6.79 -10.57 3.63
N VAL A 185 6.89 -11.46 2.64
CA VAL A 185 7.79 -12.61 2.69
C VAL A 185 9.25 -12.19 2.87
N GLY A 186 9.65 -11.09 2.20
CA GLY A 186 11.01 -10.56 2.27
C GLY A 186 11.30 -9.68 3.49
N SER A 187 10.26 -9.17 4.17
CA SER A 187 10.40 -8.14 5.20
C SER A 187 10.33 -8.67 6.64
N ARG A 188 10.33 -9.97 6.83
CA ARG A 188 10.08 -10.63 8.11
C ARG A 188 10.86 -10.03 9.29
N ASP A 189 12.16 -9.84 9.12
CA ASP A 189 13.05 -9.39 10.22
C ASP A 189 12.74 -7.95 10.67
N ALA A 190 12.03 -7.17 9.85
CA ALA A 190 11.71 -5.77 10.15
C ALA A 190 10.44 -5.60 11.01
N PHE A 191 9.63 -6.67 11.16
CA PHE A 191 8.30 -6.57 11.77
C PHE A 191 8.10 -7.44 13.02
N ASP A 192 9.15 -8.08 13.53
CA ASP A 192 9.05 -8.99 14.67
C ASP A 192 9.02 -8.22 16.01
N THR A 193 8.08 -7.24 16.08
CA THR A 193 7.85 -6.43 17.26
C THR A 193 6.62 -6.97 18.00
N GLU A 194 6.78 -7.32 19.27
CA GLU A 194 5.68 -7.75 20.13
C GLU A 194 4.63 -6.63 20.30
N LEU A 195 3.37 -6.97 20.16
CA LEU A 195 2.26 -6.08 20.47
C LEU A 195 1.99 -6.08 21.97
N GLN A 196 1.75 -4.90 22.57
CA GLN A 196 1.38 -4.80 23.96
C GLN A 196 0.06 -5.51 24.24
N ASN A 197 0.06 -6.42 25.23
CA ASN A 197 -1.09 -7.20 25.68
C ASN A 197 -1.68 -8.19 24.65
N SER A 198 -0.88 -8.70 23.73
CA SER A 198 -1.28 -9.71 22.74
C SER A 198 -0.23 -10.80 22.63
N ASP A 199 -0.67 -12.04 22.41
CA ASP A 199 0.21 -13.16 22.06
C ASP A 199 0.63 -13.10 20.58
N GLU A 200 0.08 -12.15 19.80
CA GLU A 200 0.41 -11.90 18.39
C GLU A 200 1.49 -10.85 18.26
N THR A 201 2.38 -11.03 17.30
CA THR A 201 3.33 -9.99 16.92
C THR A 201 2.69 -9.02 15.92
N PHE A 202 3.33 -7.88 15.72
CA PHE A 202 2.89 -6.93 14.69
C PHE A 202 2.81 -7.58 13.30
N VAL A 203 3.78 -8.45 12.96
CA VAL A 203 3.80 -9.15 11.68
C VAL A 203 2.63 -10.12 11.52
N ASP A 204 2.18 -10.79 12.58
CA ASP A 204 1.02 -11.69 12.52
C ASP A 204 -0.24 -10.93 12.08
N VAL A 205 -0.45 -9.72 12.64
CA VAL A 205 -1.61 -8.88 12.29
C VAL A 205 -1.52 -8.39 10.85
N VAL A 206 -0.35 -7.90 10.41
CA VAL A 206 -0.16 -7.38 9.05
C VAL A 206 -0.29 -8.50 8.02
N VAL A 207 0.28 -9.68 8.26
CA VAL A 207 0.14 -10.83 7.35
C VAL A 207 -1.33 -11.24 7.22
N LYS A 208 -2.07 -11.36 8.34
CA LYS A 208 -3.50 -11.69 8.30
C LYS A 208 -4.30 -10.70 7.45
N ARG A 209 -4.03 -9.40 7.63
CA ARG A 209 -4.71 -8.35 6.87
C ARG A 209 -4.37 -8.45 5.39
N VAL A 210 -3.10 -8.31 5.02
CA VAL A 210 -2.67 -8.28 3.61
C VAL A 210 -3.08 -9.54 2.85
N VAL A 211 -2.88 -10.73 3.43
CA VAL A 211 -3.29 -12.01 2.82
C VAL A 211 -4.81 -12.14 2.72
N GLY A 212 -5.54 -11.52 3.62
CA GLY A 212 -7.00 -11.43 3.54
C GLY A 212 -7.49 -10.66 2.31
N TRP A 213 -6.72 -9.70 1.79
CA TRP A 213 -7.09 -8.84 0.65
C TRP A 213 -6.72 -9.40 -0.73
N ILE A 214 -5.82 -10.36 -0.84
CA ILE A 214 -5.44 -11.03 -2.11
C ILE A 214 -6.25 -12.29 -2.44
#